data_3423aa9604f1215982ccc562d0bf134e
#
_entry.id   3423aa9604f1215982ccc562d0bf134e
#
_cell.length_a   1.000
_cell.length_b   1.000
_cell.length_c   1.000
_cell.angle_alpha   90.00
_cell.angle_beta   90.00
_cell.angle_gamma   90.00
#
_symmetry.space_group_name_H-M   'P 1'
#
loop_
_entity.id
_entity.type
_entity.pdbx_description
1 polymer ?
#
loop_
_entity_poly.entity_id
_entity_poly.type
_entity_poly.pdbx_seq_one_letter_code
_entity_poly.pdbx_strand_id
1 'polypeptide(L)'
;RDRIKEFLSKVNVITYEFENIPYKILKKLNEIKPVLPKPEINKLIQNRYTEKDFLNKNNIRTTKYSLIKDEDDIKINDGLIPGLLKTCTLGYDGKGQFKIDKKENISSEIDFTNEYILEKFIKLKKEISVIITRFGHQRYEIYEPIENLHEDQILKHSKIPAQISEKIKNQATDWATIIAEELDYVG
;
A
#
# COMPACT_ATOMS: atom_id res chain seq x y z
N ARG A 1 -14.49 24.05 -13.22
CA ARG A 1 -15.69 23.91 -12.34
C ARG A 1 -16.86 23.29 -13.09
N ASP A 2 -17.12 23.66 -14.33
CA ASP A 2 -18.31 23.21 -15.08
C ASP A 2 -18.22 21.73 -15.48
N ARG A 3 -17.04 21.23 -15.88
CA ARG A 3 -16.83 19.81 -16.21
C ARG A 3 -17.11 18.86 -15.02
N ILE A 4 -16.78 19.27 -13.79
CA ILE A 4 -17.08 18.48 -12.60
C ILE A 4 -18.59 18.42 -12.35
N LYS A 5 -19.31 19.54 -12.50
CA LYS A 5 -20.76 19.55 -12.37
C LYS A 5 -21.44 18.69 -13.44
N GLU A 6 -20.97 18.79 -14.68
CA GLU A 6 -21.45 17.95 -15.77
C GLU A 6 -21.20 16.45 -15.48
N PHE A 7 -20.01 16.08 -15.02
CA PHE A 7 -19.70 14.71 -14.63
C PHE A 7 -20.64 14.22 -13.52
N LEU A 8 -20.78 14.99 -12.44
CA LEU A 8 -21.63 14.64 -11.29
C LEU A 8 -23.11 14.49 -11.66
N SER A 9 -23.60 15.20 -12.68
CA SER A 9 -24.99 15.07 -13.15
C SER A 9 -25.24 13.74 -13.89
N LYS A 10 -24.19 13.09 -14.38
CA LYS A 10 -24.28 11.86 -15.21
C LYS A 10 -24.04 10.56 -14.41
N VAL A 11 -23.65 10.65 -13.15
CA VAL A 11 -23.27 9.47 -12.34
C VAL A 11 -24.05 9.40 -11.03
N ASN A 12 -24.24 8.19 -10.52
CA ASN A 12 -24.85 7.94 -9.22
C ASN A 12 -23.82 7.59 -8.14
N VAL A 13 -22.72 6.97 -8.54
CA VAL A 13 -21.58 6.57 -7.71
C VAL A 13 -20.29 6.85 -8.47
N ILE A 14 -19.24 7.17 -7.75
CA ILE A 14 -17.91 7.42 -8.28
C ILE A 14 -16.98 6.33 -7.77
N THR A 15 -16.22 5.76 -8.66
CA THR A 15 -15.10 4.88 -8.33
C THR A 15 -13.83 5.39 -9.00
N TYR A 16 -12.69 4.91 -8.56
CA TYR A 16 -11.39 5.27 -9.11
C TYR A 16 -10.47 4.06 -9.11
N GLU A 17 -9.59 4.00 -10.07
CA GLU A 17 -8.58 2.97 -10.23
C GLU A 17 -7.20 3.53 -9.82
N PHE A 18 -6.91 4.78 -10.20
CA PHE A 18 -5.64 5.42 -9.93
C PHE A 18 -5.51 5.87 -8.46
N GLU A 19 -4.56 5.30 -7.72
CA GLU A 19 -4.40 5.54 -6.29
C GLU A 19 -3.94 6.96 -5.91
N ASN A 20 -3.20 7.64 -6.80
CA ASN A 20 -2.61 8.95 -6.51
C ASN A 20 -3.54 10.15 -6.78
N ILE A 21 -4.86 9.94 -6.71
CA ILE A 21 -5.82 11.04 -6.76
C ILE A 21 -5.76 11.83 -5.44
N PRO A 22 -5.64 13.17 -5.48
CA PRO A 22 -5.57 13.95 -4.26
C PRO A 22 -6.80 13.76 -3.38
N TYR A 23 -6.58 13.35 -2.13
CA TYR A 23 -7.64 13.12 -1.14
C TYR A 23 -8.69 14.25 -1.07
N LYS A 24 -8.22 15.53 -1.11
CA LYS A 24 -9.10 16.69 -1.05
C LYS A 24 -10.15 16.72 -2.18
N ILE A 25 -9.82 16.17 -3.34
CA ILE A 25 -10.72 16.08 -4.50
C ILE A 25 -11.76 15.00 -4.25
N LEU A 26 -11.31 13.79 -3.87
CA LEU A 26 -12.21 12.68 -3.56
C LEU A 26 -13.17 13.02 -2.44
N LYS A 27 -12.70 13.68 -1.38
CA LYS A 27 -13.55 14.15 -0.27
C LYS A 27 -14.64 15.11 -0.74
N LYS A 28 -14.30 16.11 -1.56
CA LYS A 28 -15.28 17.05 -2.12
C LYS A 28 -16.30 16.37 -3.03
N LEU A 29 -15.88 15.38 -3.80
CA LEU A 29 -16.80 14.60 -4.64
C LEU A 29 -17.75 13.77 -3.78
N ASN A 30 -17.23 13.18 -2.69
CA ASN A 30 -18.02 12.36 -1.76
C ASN A 30 -19.08 13.15 -0.97
N GLU A 31 -18.94 14.46 -0.84
CA GLU A 31 -19.98 15.35 -0.28
C GLU A 31 -21.21 15.45 -1.18
N ILE A 32 -21.09 15.10 -2.48
CA ILE A 32 -22.16 15.28 -3.48
C ILE A 32 -22.67 13.92 -3.99
N LYS A 33 -21.77 12.99 -4.24
CA LYS A 33 -22.06 11.63 -4.72
C LYS A 33 -21.17 10.63 -4.00
N PRO A 34 -21.66 9.45 -3.64
CA PRO A 34 -20.83 8.42 -3.01
C PRO A 34 -19.57 8.13 -3.83
N VAL A 35 -18.42 8.16 -3.16
CA VAL A 35 -17.13 7.75 -3.72
C VAL A 35 -16.71 6.44 -3.06
N LEU A 36 -16.52 5.40 -3.85
CA LEU A 36 -16.15 4.06 -3.38
C LEU A 36 -14.89 3.56 -4.13
N PRO A 37 -13.88 3.08 -3.42
CA PRO A 37 -13.74 3.05 -1.95
C PRO A 37 -13.76 4.46 -1.32
N LYS A 38 -14.07 4.54 0.00
CA LYS A 38 -14.12 5.82 0.71
C LYS A 38 -12.82 6.63 0.57
N PRO A 39 -12.89 7.97 0.43
CA PRO A 39 -11.69 8.82 0.30
C PRO A 39 -10.65 8.64 1.41
N GLU A 40 -11.09 8.32 2.63
CA GLU A 40 -10.24 8.09 3.80
C GLU A 40 -9.33 6.87 3.61
N ILE A 41 -9.82 5.84 2.92
CA ILE A 41 -9.04 4.65 2.57
C ILE A 41 -7.92 5.04 1.61
N ASN A 42 -8.24 5.79 0.55
CA ASN A 42 -7.24 6.28 -0.38
C ASN A 42 -6.17 7.13 0.32
N LYS A 43 -6.56 8.04 1.22
CA LYS A 43 -5.63 8.83 2.02
C LYS A 43 -4.68 7.96 2.86
N LEU A 44 -5.19 6.87 3.44
CA LEU A 44 -4.41 5.96 4.27
C LEU A 44 -3.35 5.21 3.45
N ILE A 45 -3.77 4.62 2.31
CA ILE A 45 -2.89 3.78 1.48
C ILE A 45 -1.89 4.59 0.64
N GLN A 46 -2.15 5.88 0.39
CA GLN A 46 -1.22 6.75 -0.33
C GLN A 46 0.10 6.98 0.41
N ASN A 47 0.16 6.68 1.69
CA ASN A 47 1.37 6.87 2.49
C ASN A 47 1.79 5.53 3.13
N ARG A 48 2.96 5.02 2.73
CA ARG A 48 3.51 3.73 3.17
C ARG A 48 3.67 3.60 4.68
N TYR A 49 3.95 4.71 5.36
CA TYR A 49 4.08 4.70 6.82
C TYR A 49 2.72 4.50 7.48
N THR A 50 1.70 5.28 7.07
CA THR A 50 0.34 5.15 7.63
C THR A 50 -0.30 3.79 7.30
N GLU A 51 -0.03 3.25 6.10
CA GLU A 51 -0.47 1.93 5.69
C GLU A 51 0.11 0.83 6.60
N LYS A 52 1.44 0.83 6.82
CA LYS A 52 2.08 -0.16 7.72
C LYS A 52 1.65 -0.01 9.17
N ASP A 53 1.46 1.22 9.62
CA ASP A 53 0.97 1.51 10.97
C ASP A 53 -0.46 0.95 11.16
N PHE A 54 -1.33 1.12 10.15
CA PHE A 54 -2.65 0.50 10.14
C PHE A 54 -2.58 -1.03 10.19
N LEU A 55 -1.73 -1.66 9.37
CA LEU A 55 -1.57 -3.12 9.36
C LEU A 55 -1.11 -3.64 10.72
N ASN A 56 -0.11 -3.01 11.32
CA ASN A 56 0.41 -3.43 12.63
C ASN A 56 -0.61 -3.22 13.78
N LYS A 57 -1.40 -2.14 13.74
CA LYS A 57 -2.50 -1.92 14.70
C LYS A 57 -3.56 -3.02 14.64
N ASN A 58 -3.73 -3.63 13.47
CA ASN A 58 -4.64 -4.75 13.25
C ASN A 58 -3.96 -6.12 13.36
N ASN A 59 -2.78 -6.19 14.01
CA ASN A 59 -2.01 -7.41 14.22
C ASN A 59 -1.56 -8.12 12.92
N ILE A 60 -1.54 -7.41 11.80
CA ILE A 60 -1.00 -7.90 10.53
C ILE A 60 0.49 -7.57 10.49
N ARG A 61 1.31 -8.61 10.44
CA ARG A 61 2.77 -8.44 10.50
C ARG A 61 3.30 -7.81 9.22
N THR A 62 4.15 -6.80 9.41
CA THR A 62 4.96 -6.21 8.34
C THR A 62 6.45 -6.41 8.63
N THR A 63 7.33 -6.10 7.67
CA THR A 63 8.74 -5.92 8.00
C THR A 63 8.91 -4.80 9.01
N LYS A 64 9.95 -4.85 9.84
CA LYS A 64 10.27 -3.73 10.76
C LYS A 64 10.58 -2.48 9.95
N TYR A 65 10.12 -1.33 10.40
CA TYR A 65 10.27 -0.07 9.72
C TYR A 65 10.38 1.11 10.69
N SER A 66 10.88 2.23 10.18
CA SER A 66 10.89 3.52 10.87
C SER A 66 10.62 4.65 9.88
N LEU A 67 9.99 5.72 10.37
CA LEU A 67 9.86 6.98 9.61
C LEU A 67 11.21 7.68 9.61
N ILE A 68 11.62 8.18 8.46
CA ILE A 68 12.90 8.86 8.23
C ILE A 68 12.63 10.24 7.64
N LYS A 69 13.11 11.25 8.29
CA LYS A 69 12.99 12.67 7.88
C LYS A 69 14.31 13.26 7.46
N ASP A 70 15.41 12.72 7.98
CA ASP A 70 16.76 13.15 7.69
C ASP A 70 17.77 11.99 7.77
N GLU A 71 19.03 12.30 7.49
CA GLU A 71 20.11 11.32 7.52
C GLU A 71 20.38 10.76 8.92
N ASP A 72 20.20 11.56 9.96
CA ASP A 72 20.46 11.11 11.33
C ASP A 72 19.42 10.09 11.80
N ASP A 73 18.20 10.21 11.33
CA ASP A 73 17.18 9.19 11.56
C ASP A 73 17.60 7.81 11.02
N ILE A 74 18.32 7.75 9.87
CA ILE A 74 18.85 6.48 9.33
C ILE A 74 19.91 5.92 10.27
N LYS A 75 20.81 6.77 10.79
CA LYS A 75 21.90 6.38 11.69
C LYS A 75 21.38 5.86 13.03
N ILE A 76 20.31 6.47 13.56
CA ILE A 76 19.65 6.07 14.81
C ILE A 76 18.95 4.71 14.63
N ASN A 77 18.42 4.44 13.44
CA ASN A 77 17.71 3.20 13.11
C ASN A 77 18.61 2.15 12.44
N ASP A 78 19.89 2.07 12.79
CA ASP A 78 20.88 1.16 12.19
C ASP A 78 20.51 -0.32 12.31
N GLY A 79 19.69 -0.72 13.30
CA GLY A 79 19.11 -2.04 13.41
C GLY A 79 18.23 -2.48 12.23
N LEU A 80 17.79 -1.53 11.39
CA LEU A 80 17.06 -1.79 10.15
C LEU A 80 17.98 -1.99 8.94
N ILE A 81 19.28 -1.80 9.08
CA ILE A 81 20.26 -1.99 8.01
C ILE A 81 20.76 -3.45 8.00
N PRO A 82 20.92 -4.12 6.84
CA PRO A 82 20.57 -3.63 5.52
C PRO A 82 19.06 -3.41 5.37
N GLY A 83 18.68 -2.33 4.69
CA GLY A 83 17.30 -1.91 4.57
C GLY A 83 16.96 -1.29 3.21
N LEU A 84 15.69 -1.07 3.00
CA LEU A 84 15.16 -0.33 1.85
C LEU A 84 14.55 0.98 2.33
N LEU A 85 15.13 2.08 1.91
CA LEU A 85 14.58 3.41 2.12
C LEU A 85 13.65 3.74 0.96
N LYS A 86 12.39 4.04 1.25
CA LYS A 86 11.37 4.32 0.23
C LYS A 86 10.69 5.65 0.55
N THR A 87 10.36 6.45 -0.47
CA THR A 87 9.49 7.61 -0.26
C THR A 87 8.18 7.18 0.35
N CYS A 88 7.67 7.91 1.32
CA CYS A 88 6.37 7.60 1.94
C CYS A 88 5.23 7.69 0.93
N THR A 89 5.33 8.58 -0.06
CA THR A 89 4.29 8.82 -1.08
C THR A 89 4.88 8.80 -2.49
N LEU A 90 4.05 8.59 -3.50
CA LEU A 90 4.35 8.75 -4.94
C LEU A 90 5.45 7.83 -5.52
N GLY A 91 6.00 6.89 -4.78
CA GLY A 91 6.96 5.93 -5.32
C GLY A 91 6.27 4.80 -6.10
N TYR A 92 6.78 4.47 -7.30
CA TYR A 92 6.27 3.40 -8.17
C TYR A 92 7.43 2.76 -8.96
N ASP A 93 7.30 1.52 -9.36
CA ASP A 93 8.27 0.78 -10.20
C ASP A 93 9.74 0.96 -9.73
N GLY A 94 9.97 0.90 -8.41
CA GLY A 94 11.29 1.11 -7.81
C GLY A 94 11.79 2.55 -7.75
N LYS A 95 11.07 3.53 -8.30
CA LYS A 95 11.41 4.94 -8.17
C LYS A 95 11.19 5.44 -6.75
N GLY A 96 12.11 6.27 -6.26
CA GLY A 96 12.10 6.73 -4.86
C GLY A 96 12.44 5.64 -3.86
N GLN A 97 13.21 4.61 -4.28
CA GLN A 97 13.69 3.53 -3.43
C GLN A 97 15.20 3.45 -3.49
N PHE A 98 15.83 3.38 -2.31
CA PHE A 98 17.27 3.28 -2.15
C PHE A 98 17.60 2.10 -1.24
N LYS A 99 18.56 1.28 -1.65
CA LYS A 99 19.07 0.20 -0.80
C LYS A 99 20.17 0.75 0.09
N ILE A 100 20.02 0.61 1.39
CA ILE A 100 21.01 1.02 2.40
C ILE A 100 21.66 -0.26 2.94
N ASP A 101 22.86 -0.55 2.47
CA ASP A 101 23.61 -1.74 2.91
C ASP A 101 24.43 -1.48 4.18
N LYS A 102 24.91 -0.23 4.34
CA LYS A 102 25.67 0.26 5.51
C LYS A 102 25.32 1.70 5.81
N LYS A 103 25.37 2.09 7.07
CA LYS A 103 25.04 3.44 7.51
C LYS A 103 25.97 4.53 6.96
N GLU A 104 27.19 4.14 6.56
CA GLU A 104 28.17 5.06 5.96
C GLU A 104 27.92 5.31 4.47
N ASN A 105 27.07 4.50 3.84
CA ASN A 105 26.80 4.54 2.40
C ASN A 105 25.42 5.11 2.11
N ILE A 106 25.06 6.24 2.73
CA ILE A 106 23.83 6.95 2.44
C ILE A 106 24.04 7.75 1.16
N SER A 107 23.20 7.53 0.16
CA SER A 107 23.32 8.18 -1.13
C SER A 107 23.06 9.69 -1.01
N SER A 108 23.92 10.50 -1.61
CA SER A 108 23.71 11.95 -1.75
C SER A 108 22.53 12.31 -2.67
N GLU A 109 21.97 11.34 -3.37
CA GLU A 109 20.78 11.54 -4.22
C GLU A 109 19.47 11.55 -3.43
N ILE A 110 19.52 11.21 -2.12
CA ILE A 110 18.33 11.21 -1.27
C ILE A 110 17.95 12.65 -0.95
N ASP A 111 16.78 13.06 -1.41
CA ASP A 111 16.22 14.38 -1.15
C ASP A 111 15.33 14.34 0.11
N PHE A 112 15.88 14.70 1.24
CA PHE A 112 15.18 14.76 2.53
C PHE A 112 14.16 15.89 2.67
N THR A 113 13.81 16.59 1.58
CA THR A 113 12.56 17.39 1.56
C THR A 113 11.31 16.51 1.53
N ASN A 114 11.48 15.23 1.19
CA ASN A 114 10.44 14.19 1.25
C ASN A 114 10.57 13.37 2.53
N GLU A 115 9.44 12.86 3.03
CA GLU A 115 9.46 11.84 4.08
C GLU A 115 9.70 10.45 3.48
N TYR A 116 10.49 9.64 4.19
CA TYR A 116 10.80 8.27 3.81
C TYR A 116 10.39 7.28 4.90
N ILE A 117 10.29 6.03 4.51
CA ILE A 117 10.21 4.89 5.39
C ILE A 117 11.43 3.99 5.16
N LEU A 118 12.18 3.69 6.22
CA LEU A 118 13.25 2.70 6.18
C LEU A 118 12.69 1.35 6.62
N GLU A 119 12.71 0.40 5.73
CA GLU A 119 12.24 -0.97 5.96
C GLU A 119 13.41 -1.92 6.09
N LYS A 120 13.39 -2.80 7.09
CA LYS A 120 14.37 -3.89 7.19
C LYS A 120 14.31 -4.73 5.91
N PHE A 121 15.45 -4.94 5.25
CA PHE A 121 15.52 -5.80 4.08
C PHE A 121 15.16 -7.25 4.44
N ILE A 122 14.23 -7.82 3.68
CA ILE A 122 13.83 -9.22 3.80
C ILE A 122 14.00 -9.87 2.44
N LYS A 123 14.71 -11.02 2.41
CA LYS A 123 14.77 -11.83 1.22
C LYS A 123 13.46 -12.59 1.07
N LEU A 124 12.65 -12.17 0.12
CA LEU A 124 11.36 -12.80 -0.18
C LEU A 124 11.61 -14.21 -0.77
N LYS A 125 10.82 -15.17 -0.31
CA LYS A 125 10.76 -16.50 -0.91
C LYS A 125 9.76 -16.55 -2.05
N LYS A 126 8.62 -15.91 -1.85
CA LYS A 126 7.54 -15.75 -2.82
C LYS A 126 6.81 -14.45 -2.56
N GLU A 127 6.20 -13.92 -3.59
CA GLU A 127 5.25 -12.81 -3.49
C GLU A 127 3.88 -13.32 -3.92
N ILE A 128 2.87 -13.00 -3.12
CA ILE A 128 1.49 -13.37 -3.40
C ILE A 128 0.58 -12.15 -3.23
N SER A 129 -0.52 -12.14 -3.96
CA SER A 129 -1.62 -11.21 -3.76
C SER A 129 -2.93 -11.93 -3.53
N VAL A 130 -3.84 -11.27 -2.81
CA VAL A 130 -5.22 -11.73 -2.60
C VAL A 130 -6.15 -10.62 -3.06
N ILE A 131 -7.10 -10.98 -3.92
CA ILE A 131 -8.15 -10.06 -4.34
C ILE A 131 -9.39 -10.39 -3.51
N ILE A 132 -9.93 -9.35 -2.88
CA ILE A 132 -11.17 -9.42 -2.11
C ILE A 132 -12.14 -8.37 -2.61
N THR A 133 -13.40 -8.76 -2.79
CA THR A 133 -14.52 -7.85 -3.04
C THR A 133 -15.45 -7.89 -1.85
N ARG A 134 -15.76 -6.74 -1.26
CA ARG A 134 -16.63 -6.64 -0.09
C ARG A 134 -17.86 -5.80 -0.40
N PHE A 135 -19.04 -6.36 -0.11
CA PHE A 135 -20.34 -5.74 -0.38
C PHE A 135 -20.98 -5.10 0.87
N GLY A 136 -20.36 -5.29 2.04
CA GLY A 136 -20.83 -4.83 3.34
C GLY A 136 -20.29 -5.70 4.47
N HIS A 137 -20.70 -5.44 5.71
CA HIS A 137 -20.23 -6.19 6.87
C HIS A 137 -20.42 -7.71 6.71
N GLN A 138 -19.35 -8.49 6.85
CA GLN A 138 -19.29 -9.95 6.69
C GLN A 138 -19.83 -10.47 5.33
N ARG A 139 -19.89 -9.63 4.31
CA ARG A 139 -20.31 -10.00 2.95
C ARG A 139 -19.20 -9.69 1.97
N TYR A 140 -18.45 -10.73 1.61
CA TYR A 140 -17.30 -10.61 0.71
C TYR A 140 -17.10 -11.87 -0.11
N GLU A 141 -16.40 -11.71 -1.23
CA GLU A 141 -15.89 -12.80 -2.06
C GLU A 141 -14.37 -12.65 -2.14
N ILE A 142 -13.67 -13.77 -1.97
CA ILE A 142 -12.20 -13.80 -2.01
C ILE A 142 -11.78 -14.75 -3.13
N TYR A 143 -10.91 -14.24 -3.99
CA TYR A 143 -10.32 -15.03 -5.06
C TYR A 143 -9.17 -15.89 -4.53
N GLU A 144 -8.86 -16.97 -5.28
CA GLU A 144 -7.68 -17.79 -5.01
C GLU A 144 -6.41 -16.92 -5.00
N PRO A 145 -5.52 -17.08 -4.00
CA PRO A 145 -4.27 -16.34 -3.98
C PRO A 145 -3.46 -16.49 -5.26
N ILE A 146 -2.85 -15.40 -5.67
CA ILE A 146 -2.09 -15.26 -6.90
C ILE A 146 -0.60 -15.21 -6.55
N GLU A 147 0.21 -16.05 -7.19
CA GLU A 147 1.67 -15.97 -7.09
C GLU A 147 2.19 -15.00 -8.14
N ASN A 148 2.96 -13.99 -7.73
CA ASN A 148 3.49 -12.95 -8.60
C ASN A 148 5.00 -13.11 -8.78
N LEU A 149 5.46 -12.99 -10.00
CA LEU A 149 6.86 -12.93 -10.35
C LEU A 149 7.19 -11.54 -10.88
N HIS A 150 8.09 -10.86 -10.18
CA HIS A 150 8.63 -9.56 -10.61
C HIS A 150 10.05 -9.74 -11.15
N GLU A 151 10.37 -9.03 -12.21
CA GLU A 151 11.71 -8.85 -12.75
C GLU A 151 11.96 -7.35 -12.87
N ASP A 152 13.10 -6.89 -12.36
CA ASP A 152 13.45 -5.46 -12.31
C ASP A 152 12.35 -4.59 -11.71
N GLN A 153 11.69 -5.08 -10.65
CA GLN A 153 10.58 -4.45 -9.93
C GLN A 153 9.29 -4.27 -10.76
N ILE A 154 9.21 -4.91 -11.93
CA ILE A 154 8.02 -4.90 -12.79
C ILE A 154 7.37 -6.27 -12.73
N LEU A 155 6.06 -6.32 -12.52
CA LEU A 155 5.29 -7.56 -12.57
C LEU A 155 5.32 -8.17 -13.98
N LYS A 156 5.87 -9.36 -14.11
CA LYS A 156 5.98 -10.10 -15.38
C LYS A 156 4.95 -11.20 -15.53
N HIS A 157 4.74 -11.96 -14.47
CA HIS A 157 3.82 -13.09 -14.49
C HIS A 157 3.02 -13.18 -13.21
N SER A 158 1.74 -13.53 -13.37
CA SER A 158 0.84 -13.89 -12.27
C SER A 158 0.30 -15.29 -12.53
N LYS A 159 0.39 -16.16 -11.52
CA LYS A 159 -0.05 -17.56 -11.58
C LYS A 159 -1.13 -17.83 -10.56
N ILE A 160 -2.24 -18.41 -11.00
CA ILE A 160 -3.40 -18.80 -10.17
C ILE A 160 -3.62 -20.31 -10.33
N PRO A 161 -3.80 -21.05 -9.24
CA PRO A 161 -3.59 -20.66 -7.85
C PRO A 161 -2.10 -20.54 -7.52
N ALA A 162 -1.77 -19.74 -6.49
CA ALA A 162 -0.43 -19.68 -5.94
C ALA A 162 0.01 -21.03 -5.37
N GLN A 163 1.25 -21.42 -5.63
CA GLN A 163 1.81 -22.66 -5.06
C GLN A 163 2.33 -22.43 -3.64
N ILE A 164 1.40 -22.41 -2.69
CA ILE A 164 1.62 -22.16 -1.25
C ILE A 164 0.91 -23.23 -0.43
N SER A 165 1.30 -23.36 0.86
CA SER A 165 0.59 -24.27 1.77
C SER A 165 -0.78 -23.71 2.16
N GLU A 166 -1.73 -24.59 2.51
CA GLU A 166 -3.05 -24.19 3.02
C GLU A 166 -2.93 -23.24 4.22
N LYS A 167 -1.94 -23.44 5.08
CA LYS A 167 -1.70 -22.51 6.20
C LYS A 167 -1.41 -21.10 5.74
N ILE A 168 -0.60 -20.91 4.70
CA ILE A 168 -0.27 -19.58 4.15
C ILE A 168 -1.48 -19.01 3.41
N LYS A 169 -2.21 -19.84 2.66
CA LYS A 169 -3.44 -19.46 1.99
C LYS A 169 -4.45 -18.89 2.99
N ASN A 170 -4.75 -19.66 4.05
CA ASN A 170 -5.71 -19.25 5.08
C ASN A 170 -5.25 -17.96 5.77
N GLN A 171 -3.97 -17.84 6.13
CA GLN A 171 -3.45 -16.62 6.74
C GLN A 171 -3.58 -15.40 5.83
N ALA A 172 -3.31 -15.55 4.53
CA ALA A 172 -3.41 -14.46 3.57
C ALA A 172 -4.86 -13.99 3.37
N THR A 173 -5.81 -14.93 3.28
CA THR A 173 -7.24 -14.64 3.16
C THR A 173 -7.81 -14.03 4.44
N ASP A 174 -7.41 -14.53 5.62
CA ASP A 174 -7.80 -13.95 6.91
C ASP A 174 -7.32 -12.49 7.03
N TRP A 175 -6.07 -12.21 6.65
CA TRP A 175 -5.54 -10.86 6.66
C TRP A 175 -6.25 -9.94 5.67
N ALA A 176 -6.56 -10.41 4.47
CA ALA A 176 -7.34 -9.65 3.50
C ALA A 176 -8.74 -9.29 4.05
N THR A 177 -9.38 -10.25 4.73
CA THR A 177 -10.68 -10.04 5.38
C THR A 177 -10.59 -8.99 6.51
N ILE A 178 -9.60 -9.10 7.40
CA ILE A 178 -9.37 -8.13 8.48
C ILE A 178 -9.17 -6.73 7.89
N ILE A 179 -8.33 -6.59 6.86
CA ILE A 179 -8.08 -5.30 6.21
C ILE A 179 -9.39 -4.71 5.67
N ALA A 180 -10.18 -5.51 4.95
CA ALA A 180 -11.41 -5.04 4.34
C ALA A 180 -12.48 -4.65 5.38
N GLU A 181 -12.58 -5.38 6.50
CA GLU A 181 -13.51 -5.06 7.58
C GLU A 181 -13.07 -3.82 8.36
N GLU A 182 -11.80 -3.72 8.74
CA GLU A 182 -11.28 -2.58 9.52
C GLU A 182 -11.27 -1.26 8.74
N LEU A 183 -11.15 -1.33 7.42
CA LEU A 183 -11.31 -0.17 6.53
C LEU A 183 -12.79 0.15 6.25
N ASP A 184 -13.73 -0.70 6.66
CA ASP A 184 -15.12 -0.66 6.16
C ASP A 184 -15.12 -0.47 4.62
N TYR A 185 -14.27 -1.24 3.96
CA TYR A 185 -14.09 -1.20 2.51
C TYR A 185 -15.36 -1.68 1.81
N VAL A 186 -15.78 -0.97 0.78
CA VAL A 186 -16.83 -1.38 -0.14
C VAL A 186 -16.32 -1.23 -1.56
N GLY A 187 -16.30 -2.35 -2.31
CA GLY A 187 -15.78 -2.40 -3.68
C GLY A 187 -15.25 -3.77 -4.05
#